data_28dc613e31919542eef323463778cc00
#
_entry.id   28dc613e31919542eef323463778cc00
#
_cell.length_a   1.000
_cell.length_b   1.000
_cell.length_c   1.000
_cell.angle_alpha   90.00
_cell.angle_beta   90.00
_cell.angle_gamma   90.00
#
_symmetry.space_group_name_H-M   'P 1'
#
loop_
_entity.id
_entity.type
_entity.pdbx_description
1 polymer ?
#
loop_
_entity_poly.entity_id
_entity_poly.type
_entity_poly.pdbx_seq_one_letter_code
_entity_poly.pdbx_strand_id
1 'polypeptide(L)'
;FINTVLEQDASIGVVTYDDESYMASNFSTDKASLQSIVSGLYDGGGTNIEAGLRNAQSMLERTNAKKKIIVLMSDGEPNDGLVDEELIEYAAEIKKTGTIIYTIGFFESLSEKSYAQYLMEQIASDGCHYEVADADQLKFFFEDMADQINGQKYIYVRIACPVDVSVSYDGETLDSSEKNLNARTSFGTLTFEENSEKLEAGTDDRVKVLRLKEGTDYDLKIVGTGHGIMNYTIGFMDENGEYSDLRKFKNIKITRKTRIDTGASNSDSSILNIDEDGDGKYDIRLKAEANGYGEEITTSNWIIYVIIGAVAFVMLDIIAIVIYTKKKKRKGE
;
A
#
# COMPACT_ATOMS: atom_id res chain seq x y z
N PHE A 1 16.86 14.83 -1.83
CA PHE A 1 15.87 15.20 -0.80
C PHE A 1 15.91 16.70 -0.48
N ILE A 2 16.99 17.22 0.18
CA ILE A 2 17.11 18.63 0.58
C ILE A 2 16.78 19.58 -0.59
N ASN A 3 17.30 19.28 -1.77
CA ASN A 3 17.10 20.09 -2.96
C ASN A 3 15.62 20.20 -3.37
N THR A 4 14.93 19.09 -3.33
CA THR A 4 13.53 18.95 -3.81
C THR A 4 12.55 19.49 -2.77
N VAL A 5 12.77 19.19 -1.49
CA VAL A 5 11.86 19.63 -0.41
C VAL A 5 11.92 21.13 -0.21
N LEU A 6 13.10 21.75 -0.31
CA LEU A 6 13.27 23.20 -0.15
C LEU A 6 12.77 24.04 -1.34
N GLU A 7 12.37 23.44 -2.45
CA GLU A 7 11.70 24.18 -3.55
C GLU A 7 10.29 24.64 -3.18
N GLN A 8 9.71 24.07 -2.13
CA GLN A 8 8.43 24.45 -1.55
C GLN A 8 8.66 25.25 -0.25
N ASP A 9 7.62 25.81 0.31
CA ASP A 9 7.67 26.59 1.56
C ASP A 9 7.90 25.67 2.78
N ALA A 10 9.03 24.96 2.77
CA ALA A 10 9.45 23.99 3.78
C ALA A 10 10.76 24.40 4.46
N SER A 11 11.00 23.92 5.66
CA SER A 11 12.28 24.02 6.37
C SER A 11 12.70 22.65 6.89
N ILE A 12 14.01 22.39 6.91
CA ILE A 12 14.59 21.12 7.33
C ILE A 12 15.44 21.33 8.58
N GLY A 13 15.19 20.51 9.60
CA GLY A 13 16.09 20.33 10.74
C GLY A 13 16.84 19.00 10.62
N VAL A 14 18.02 18.91 11.20
CA VAL A 14 18.82 17.69 11.18
C VAL A 14 19.12 17.27 12.61
N VAL A 15 18.78 16.03 12.94
CA VAL A 15 19.09 15.36 14.19
C VAL A 15 19.98 14.16 13.90
N THR A 16 21.06 14.01 14.61
CA THR A 16 21.88 12.79 14.64
C THR A 16 21.61 12.03 15.92
N TYR A 17 21.76 10.73 15.88
CA TYR A 17 21.64 9.88 17.05
C TYR A 17 22.59 8.67 16.94
N ASP A 18 23.12 8.31 18.10
CA ASP A 18 23.93 7.11 18.34
C ASP A 18 23.51 6.52 19.70
N ASP A 19 24.32 6.55 20.75
CA ASP A 19 23.94 6.29 22.15
C ASP A 19 23.07 7.44 22.70
N GLU A 20 23.29 8.66 22.23
CA GLU A 20 22.54 9.86 22.53
C GLU A 20 22.03 10.52 21.23
N SER A 21 21.34 11.67 21.35
CA SER A 21 20.91 12.41 20.15
C SER A 21 21.28 13.87 20.22
N TYR A 22 21.66 14.42 19.06
CA TYR A 22 22.11 15.80 18.95
C TYR A 22 21.39 16.51 17.80
N MET A 23 21.00 17.76 18.05
CA MET A 23 20.50 18.65 17.01
C MET A 23 21.67 19.19 16.18
N ALA A 24 21.97 18.58 15.05
CA ALA A 24 23.00 19.00 14.12
C ALA A 24 22.63 20.30 13.40
N SER A 25 21.33 20.51 13.11
CA SER A 25 20.79 21.74 12.55
C SER A 25 19.41 22.02 13.10
N ASN A 26 19.15 23.26 13.49
CA ASN A 26 17.78 23.73 13.67
C ASN A 26 17.08 23.85 12.30
N PHE A 27 15.77 24.11 12.28
CA PHE A 27 15.04 24.32 11.02
C PHE A 27 15.67 25.44 10.20
N SER A 28 16.01 25.14 8.96
CA SER A 28 16.68 26.02 8.02
C SER A 28 16.12 25.84 6.61
N THR A 29 16.15 26.91 5.84
CA THR A 29 15.89 26.94 4.38
C THR A 29 17.19 27.11 3.60
N ASP A 30 18.32 27.26 4.27
CA ASP A 30 19.64 27.40 3.64
C ASP A 30 20.17 26.04 3.19
N LYS A 31 19.97 25.77 1.89
CA LYS A 31 20.38 24.54 1.23
C LYS A 31 21.88 24.25 1.38
N ALA A 32 22.74 25.27 1.19
CA ALA A 32 24.19 25.08 1.24
C ALA A 32 24.66 24.72 2.66
N SER A 33 24.09 25.38 3.66
CA SER A 33 24.35 25.08 5.07
C SER A 33 23.92 23.66 5.43
N LEU A 34 22.70 23.25 5.06
CA LEU A 34 22.19 21.90 5.32
C LEU A 34 23.02 20.82 4.64
N GLN A 35 23.41 21.02 3.38
CA GLN A 35 24.29 20.11 2.65
C GLN A 35 25.66 19.97 3.30
N SER A 36 26.23 21.09 3.76
CA SER A 36 27.52 21.07 4.46
C SER A 36 27.44 20.29 5.78
N ILE A 37 26.34 20.48 6.54
CA ILE A 37 26.12 19.75 7.80
C ILE A 37 26.01 18.24 7.51
N VAL A 38 25.15 17.84 6.57
CA VAL A 38 24.95 16.42 6.23
C VAL A 38 26.25 15.78 5.71
N SER A 39 27.03 16.50 4.88
CA SER A 39 28.32 16.00 4.38
C SER A 39 29.40 15.87 5.49
N GLY A 40 29.20 16.51 6.62
CA GLY A 40 30.11 16.44 7.77
C GLY A 40 29.71 15.41 8.81
N LEU A 41 28.59 14.68 8.59
CA LEU A 41 28.19 13.61 9.50
C LEU A 41 29.15 12.42 9.38
N TYR A 42 29.33 11.72 10.47
CA TYR A 42 30.12 10.49 10.56
C TYR A 42 29.32 9.44 11.33
N ASP A 43 29.60 8.20 11.02
CA ASP A 43 29.02 7.02 11.66
C ASP A 43 29.77 6.68 12.95
N GLY A 44 29.05 6.05 13.90
CA GLY A 44 29.65 5.53 15.13
C GLY A 44 28.64 5.50 16.28
N GLY A 45 29.01 4.77 17.34
CA GLY A 45 28.17 4.59 18.52
C GLY A 45 27.13 3.50 18.39
N GLY A 46 26.12 3.54 19.26
CA GLY A 46 24.98 2.63 19.25
C GLY A 46 23.81 3.12 18.38
N THR A 47 22.65 2.55 18.62
CA THR A 47 21.42 2.85 17.85
C THR A 47 20.28 3.15 18.82
N ASN A 48 20.21 4.39 19.30
CA ASN A 48 19.13 4.87 20.17
C ASN A 48 18.09 5.64 19.35
N ILE A 49 17.19 4.89 18.71
CA ILE A 49 16.12 5.46 17.88
C ILE A 49 15.19 6.35 18.70
N GLU A 50 14.88 5.95 19.95
CA GLU A 50 14.06 6.78 20.86
C GLU A 50 14.63 8.18 21.02
N ALA A 51 15.91 8.28 21.33
CA ALA A 51 16.57 9.57 21.53
C ALA A 51 16.47 10.45 20.28
N GLY A 52 16.66 9.87 19.09
CA GLY A 52 16.48 10.53 17.81
C GLY A 52 15.06 11.07 17.61
N LEU A 53 14.05 10.20 17.79
CA LEU A 53 12.63 10.56 17.67
C LEU A 53 12.22 11.62 18.68
N ARG A 54 12.66 11.51 19.93
CA ARG A 54 12.36 12.46 21.02
C ARG A 54 12.91 13.85 20.71
N ASN A 55 14.13 13.93 20.21
CA ASN A 55 14.75 15.19 19.84
C ASN A 55 14.04 15.82 18.61
N ALA A 56 13.75 15.02 17.57
CA ALA A 56 13.02 15.48 16.40
C ALA A 56 11.61 15.97 16.76
N GLN A 57 10.86 15.24 17.59
CA GLN A 57 9.54 15.64 18.05
C GLN A 57 9.60 16.95 18.86
N SER A 58 10.57 17.10 19.77
CA SER A 58 10.77 18.33 20.53
C SER A 58 11.07 19.55 19.63
N MET A 59 11.79 19.34 18.52
CA MET A 59 12.01 20.40 17.53
C MET A 59 10.69 20.77 16.82
N LEU A 60 9.90 19.78 16.40
CA LEU A 60 8.63 19.98 15.70
C LEU A 60 7.58 20.67 16.59
N GLU A 61 7.56 20.39 17.89
CA GLU A 61 6.64 21.02 18.84
C GLU A 61 6.86 22.52 18.96
N ARG A 62 8.09 23.00 18.73
CA ARG A 62 8.43 24.43 18.77
C ARG A 62 8.04 25.16 17.49
N THR A 63 7.49 24.49 16.48
CA THR A 63 7.05 25.09 15.23
C THR A 63 5.54 25.20 15.15
N ASN A 64 5.06 26.17 14.37
CA ASN A 64 3.65 26.29 13.98
C ASN A 64 3.38 25.70 12.59
N ALA A 65 4.24 24.82 12.09
CA ALA A 65 4.07 24.19 10.80
C ALA A 65 2.77 23.38 10.76
N LYS A 66 2.02 23.53 9.68
CA LYS A 66 0.77 22.79 9.48
C LYS A 66 1.01 21.29 9.24
N LYS A 67 2.08 20.97 8.53
CA LYS A 67 2.53 19.61 8.25
C LYS A 67 3.86 19.38 8.97
N LYS A 68 3.92 18.33 9.77
CA LYS A 68 5.08 17.96 10.57
C LYS A 68 5.53 16.57 10.14
N ILE A 69 6.80 16.43 9.79
CA ILE A 69 7.34 15.20 9.22
C ILE A 69 8.66 14.86 9.90
N ILE A 70 8.83 13.60 10.24
CA ILE A 70 10.11 13.00 10.64
C ILE A 70 10.52 12.03 9.56
N VAL A 71 11.76 12.10 9.10
CA VAL A 71 12.39 11.08 8.25
C VAL A 71 13.45 10.39 9.10
N LEU A 72 13.17 9.18 9.54
CA LEU A 72 14.05 8.35 10.34
C LEU A 72 14.84 7.42 9.40
N MET A 73 16.15 7.40 9.56
CA MET A 73 17.05 6.53 8.80
C MET A 73 17.85 5.67 9.77
N SER A 74 17.91 4.36 9.57
CA SER A 74 18.68 3.43 10.38
C SER A 74 19.15 2.23 9.56
N ASP A 75 20.30 1.68 9.93
CA ASP A 75 20.89 0.46 9.36
C ASP A 75 20.97 -0.68 10.38
N GLY A 76 20.47 -0.48 11.58
CA GLY A 76 20.57 -1.45 12.67
C GLY A 76 19.35 -1.54 13.58
N GLU A 77 19.39 -2.57 14.40
CA GLU A 77 18.45 -2.73 15.51
C GLU A 77 18.74 -1.73 16.62
N PRO A 78 17.71 -1.17 17.28
CA PRO A 78 17.92 -0.35 18.47
C PRO A 78 18.59 -1.21 19.56
N ASN A 79 19.64 -0.67 20.12
CA ASN A 79 20.42 -1.33 21.18
C ASN A 79 20.54 -0.48 22.44
N ASP A 80 19.91 0.69 22.46
CA ASP A 80 19.79 1.56 23.61
C ASP A 80 18.46 2.33 23.57
N GLY A 81 18.01 2.84 24.73
CA GLY A 81 16.73 3.53 24.90
C GLY A 81 15.53 2.56 24.90
N LEU A 82 14.38 3.04 24.43
CA LEU A 82 13.21 2.18 24.23
C LEU A 82 13.46 1.22 23.05
N VAL A 83 13.04 -0.02 23.23
CA VAL A 83 13.17 -1.09 22.25
C VAL A 83 11.79 -1.77 22.07
N ASP A 84 11.69 -2.63 21.08
CA ASP A 84 10.53 -3.50 20.87
C ASP A 84 9.18 -2.74 20.83
N GLU A 85 8.18 -3.27 21.51
CA GLU A 85 6.85 -2.70 21.56
C GLU A 85 6.80 -1.31 22.20
N GLU A 86 7.67 -1.02 23.16
CA GLU A 86 7.72 0.29 23.82
C GLU A 86 8.13 1.41 22.84
N LEU A 87 9.06 1.11 21.92
CA LEU A 87 9.45 2.05 20.87
C LEU A 87 8.34 2.26 19.83
N ILE A 88 7.63 1.17 19.46
CA ILE A 88 6.46 1.23 18.56
C ILE A 88 5.35 2.08 19.19
N GLU A 89 5.05 1.86 20.48
CA GLU A 89 4.06 2.65 21.22
C GLU A 89 4.46 4.14 21.28
N TYR A 90 5.74 4.43 21.52
CA TYR A 90 6.22 5.80 21.51
C TYR A 90 6.08 6.47 20.14
N ALA A 91 6.42 5.77 19.06
CA ALA A 91 6.20 6.27 17.70
C ALA A 91 4.69 6.49 17.41
N ALA A 92 3.81 5.60 17.91
CA ALA A 92 2.37 5.78 17.80
C ALA A 92 1.88 7.05 18.53
N GLU A 93 2.43 7.39 19.70
CA GLU A 93 2.13 8.66 20.39
C GLU A 93 2.55 9.88 19.56
N ILE A 94 3.71 9.83 18.91
CA ILE A 94 4.14 10.89 17.98
C ILE A 94 3.15 11.02 16.82
N LYS A 95 2.74 9.91 16.21
CA LYS A 95 1.76 9.90 15.10
C LYS A 95 0.40 10.48 15.51
N LYS A 96 -0.05 10.26 16.74
CA LYS A 96 -1.29 10.86 17.29
C LYS A 96 -1.27 12.39 17.34
N THR A 97 -0.08 13.02 17.33
CA THR A 97 0.05 14.50 17.25
C THR A 97 -0.18 15.03 15.83
N GLY A 98 -0.43 14.18 14.83
CA GLY A 98 -0.49 14.52 13.41
C GLY A 98 0.89 14.63 12.76
N THR A 99 1.94 14.09 13.40
CA THR A 99 3.28 14.01 12.80
C THR A 99 3.39 12.75 11.95
N ILE A 100 3.78 12.90 10.68
CA ILE A 100 4.03 11.79 9.75
C ILE A 100 5.46 11.30 9.94
N ILE A 101 5.65 10.01 10.12
CA ILE A 101 6.95 9.37 10.25
C ILE A 101 7.24 8.55 8.99
N TYR A 102 8.24 8.97 8.22
CA TYR A 102 8.85 8.15 7.19
C TYR A 102 10.02 7.39 7.79
N THR A 103 10.18 6.12 7.44
CA THR A 103 11.35 5.34 7.81
C THR A 103 12.08 4.84 6.58
N ILE A 104 13.42 4.88 6.63
CA ILE A 104 14.30 4.33 5.60
C ILE A 104 15.26 3.38 6.32
N GLY A 105 15.13 2.10 6.03
CA GLY A 105 16.03 1.05 6.52
C GLY A 105 17.11 0.69 5.51
N PHE A 106 18.37 0.69 5.93
CA PHE A 106 19.52 0.26 5.11
C PHE A 106 19.91 -1.16 5.53
N PHE A 107 19.45 -2.18 4.79
CA PHE A 107 19.66 -3.58 5.18
C PHE A 107 20.34 -4.36 4.05
N GLU A 108 21.65 -4.33 4.01
CA GLU A 108 22.52 -4.89 2.92
C GLU A 108 22.50 -6.40 2.77
N SER A 109 21.72 -7.19 3.26
CA SER A 109 21.59 -8.65 3.14
C SER A 109 21.21 -9.35 4.43
N LEU A 110 19.99 -9.17 4.80
CA LEU A 110 19.46 -10.04 5.84
C LEU A 110 18.69 -11.16 5.12
N SER A 111 19.20 -12.38 5.25
CA SER A 111 18.59 -13.59 4.70
C SER A 111 17.22 -13.93 5.32
N GLU A 112 16.80 -13.17 6.30
CA GLU A 112 15.52 -13.19 6.99
C GLU A 112 15.14 -11.76 7.29
N LYS A 113 13.83 -11.42 7.22
CA LYS A 113 13.35 -10.10 7.65
C LYS A 113 13.86 -9.90 9.07
N SER A 114 14.80 -8.99 9.22
CA SER A 114 15.39 -8.74 10.52
C SER A 114 14.33 -8.08 11.41
N TYR A 115 14.54 -8.24 12.69
CA TYR A 115 13.73 -7.54 13.67
C TYR A 115 13.78 -6.01 13.44
N ALA A 116 14.93 -5.47 13.00
CA ALA A 116 15.08 -4.08 12.63
C ALA A 116 14.14 -3.64 11.50
N GLN A 117 14.00 -4.45 10.44
CA GLN A 117 13.06 -4.16 9.35
C GLN A 117 11.62 -4.11 9.84
N TYR A 118 11.20 -5.13 10.61
CA TYR A 118 9.88 -5.16 11.23
C TYR A 118 9.63 -3.91 12.08
N LEU A 119 10.59 -3.54 12.92
CA LEU A 119 10.48 -2.39 13.82
C LEU A 119 10.35 -1.07 13.05
N MET A 120 11.17 -0.87 12.02
CA MET A 120 11.12 0.33 11.17
C MET A 120 9.78 0.45 10.43
N GLU A 121 9.21 -0.67 9.97
CA GLU A 121 7.87 -0.70 9.35
C GLU A 121 6.78 -0.31 10.37
N GLN A 122 6.86 -0.77 11.62
CA GLN A 122 5.87 -0.44 12.67
C GLN A 122 5.99 1.01 13.15
N ILE A 123 7.19 1.58 13.18
CA ILE A 123 7.45 2.97 13.53
C ILE A 123 6.88 3.92 12.46
N ALA A 124 6.95 3.55 11.20
CA ALA A 124 6.46 4.37 10.09
C ALA A 124 4.96 4.69 10.19
N SER A 125 4.54 5.80 9.61
CA SER A 125 3.15 6.01 9.23
C SER A 125 2.78 5.06 8.09
N ASP A 126 1.49 4.73 7.94
CA ASP A 126 1.02 3.76 6.94
C ASP A 126 1.51 4.15 5.53
N GLY A 127 2.17 3.19 4.86
CA GLY A 127 2.75 3.39 3.53
C GLY A 127 3.98 4.31 3.47
N CYS A 128 4.57 4.65 4.59
CA CYS A 128 5.74 5.55 4.69
C CYS A 128 7.04 4.81 5.07
N HIS A 129 7.10 3.48 4.92
CA HIS A 129 8.32 2.69 5.10
C HIS A 129 9.01 2.41 3.77
N TYR A 130 10.33 2.49 3.74
CA TYR A 130 11.19 2.19 2.59
C TYR A 130 12.37 1.32 3.02
N GLU A 131 12.63 0.26 2.26
CA GLU A 131 13.85 -0.56 2.39
C GLU A 131 14.81 -0.24 1.24
N VAL A 132 16.06 0.01 1.58
CA VAL A 132 17.07 0.50 0.64
C VAL A 132 18.30 -0.39 0.71
N ALA A 133 18.70 -0.97 -0.43
CA ALA A 133 19.91 -1.78 -0.55
C ALA A 133 21.11 -0.98 -1.10
N ASP A 134 20.87 0.13 -1.79
CA ASP A 134 21.92 0.92 -2.43
C ASP A 134 21.57 2.41 -2.57
N ALA A 135 22.55 3.20 -2.96
CA ALA A 135 22.43 4.65 -3.09
C ALA A 135 21.46 5.10 -4.21
N ASP A 136 21.31 4.30 -5.28
CA ASP A 136 20.40 4.64 -6.38
C ASP A 136 18.95 4.48 -5.94
N GLN A 137 18.66 3.44 -5.17
CA GLN A 137 17.36 3.25 -4.53
C GLN A 137 17.05 4.37 -3.54
N LEU A 138 18.03 4.79 -2.73
CA LEU A 138 17.86 5.89 -1.80
C LEU A 138 17.46 7.19 -2.52
N LYS A 139 18.08 7.50 -3.64
CA LYS A 139 17.71 8.65 -4.45
C LYS A 139 16.26 8.57 -4.94
N PHE A 140 15.87 7.40 -5.43
CA PHE A 140 14.51 7.12 -5.89
C PHE A 140 13.47 7.38 -4.78
N PHE A 141 13.71 6.88 -3.58
CA PHE A 141 12.79 7.07 -2.45
C PHE A 141 12.74 8.50 -1.95
N PHE A 142 13.87 9.20 -1.96
CA PHE A 142 13.87 10.61 -1.59
C PHE A 142 13.08 11.48 -2.58
N GLU A 143 13.09 11.15 -3.87
CA GLU A 143 12.28 11.84 -4.86
C GLU A 143 10.78 11.56 -4.67
N ASP A 144 10.40 10.30 -4.45
CA ASP A 144 9.02 9.90 -4.16
C ASP A 144 8.48 10.56 -2.88
N MET A 145 9.27 10.52 -1.81
CA MET A 145 8.93 11.16 -0.54
C MET A 145 8.80 12.68 -0.68
N ALA A 146 9.69 13.32 -1.43
CA ALA A 146 9.62 14.76 -1.66
C ALA A 146 8.35 15.15 -2.44
N ASP A 147 7.95 14.38 -3.43
CA ASP A 147 6.68 14.58 -4.16
C ASP A 147 5.48 14.51 -3.20
N GLN A 148 5.46 13.54 -2.29
CA GLN A 148 4.40 13.41 -1.28
C GLN A 148 4.41 14.58 -0.28
N ILE A 149 5.58 14.99 0.19
CA ILE A 149 5.74 16.16 1.08
C ILE A 149 5.22 17.43 0.40
N ASN A 150 5.47 17.58 -0.90
CA ASN A 150 5.02 18.70 -1.72
C ASN A 150 3.53 18.64 -2.09
N GLY A 151 2.79 17.69 -1.57
CA GLY A 151 1.34 17.61 -1.71
C GLY A 151 0.86 16.75 -2.86
N GLN A 152 1.74 16.04 -3.56
CA GLN A 152 1.31 14.99 -4.48
C GLN A 152 0.70 13.86 -3.66
N LYS A 153 -0.59 13.64 -3.82
CA LYS A 153 -1.28 12.50 -3.20
C LYS A 153 -1.12 11.26 -4.05
N TYR A 154 -1.05 10.10 -3.36
CA TYR A 154 -0.91 8.80 -3.99
C TYR A 154 -1.96 7.83 -3.48
N ILE A 155 -2.40 6.96 -4.37
CA ILE A 155 -3.09 5.73 -4.04
C ILE A 155 -2.01 4.71 -3.70
N TYR A 156 -2.06 4.17 -2.50
CA TYR A 156 -1.16 3.13 -2.02
C TYR A 156 -1.76 1.76 -2.29
N VAL A 157 -1.01 0.88 -2.96
CA VAL A 157 -1.42 -0.51 -3.17
C VAL A 157 -0.31 -1.42 -2.70
N ARG A 158 -0.62 -2.31 -1.74
CA ARG A 158 0.30 -3.29 -1.20
C ARG A 158 -0.21 -4.70 -1.47
N ILE A 159 0.61 -5.52 -2.09
CA ILE A 159 0.26 -6.88 -2.50
C ILE A 159 1.31 -7.85 -1.98
N ALA A 160 0.91 -8.64 -0.99
CA ALA A 160 1.74 -9.74 -0.47
C ALA A 160 1.34 -11.04 -1.19
N CYS A 161 2.26 -11.69 -1.72
CA CYS A 161 2.50 -12.74 -2.75
C CYS A 161 1.67 -14.02 -2.70
N PRO A 162 1.77 -14.97 -3.65
CA PRO A 162 2.71 -15.05 -4.80
C PRO A 162 2.06 -14.62 -6.12
N VAL A 163 2.26 -13.40 -6.49
CA VAL A 163 1.66 -12.81 -7.70
C VAL A 163 2.61 -11.83 -8.38
N ASP A 164 2.41 -11.59 -9.67
CA ASP A 164 2.88 -10.39 -10.35
C ASP A 164 1.74 -9.40 -10.53
N VAL A 165 2.05 -8.11 -10.54
CA VAL A 165 1.11 -7.03 -10.78
C VAL A 165 1.62 -6.15 -11.92
N SER A 166 0.71 -5.72 -12.78
CA SER A 166 1.00 -4.71 -13.80
C SER A 166 -0.09 -3.65 -13.84
N VAL A 167 0.32 -2.42 -14.13
CA VAL A 167 -0.56 -1.28 -14.36
C VAL A 167 0.03 -0.42 -15.48
N SER A 168 -0.82 -0.03 -16.43
CA SER A 168 -0.39 0.79 -17.58
C SER A 168 -1.24 2.05 -17.65
N TYR A 169 -0.59 3.18 -17.93
CA TYR A 169 -1.25 4.46 -18.13
C TYR A 169 -0.41 5.34 -19.07
N ASP A 170 -1.06 6.01 -20.00
CA ASP A 170 -0.45 6.93 -20.97
C ASP A 170 0.79 6.37 -21.71
N GLY A 171 0.76 5.08 -22.04
CA GLY A 171 1.84 4.40 -22.76
C GLY A 171 3.03 3.95 -21.91
N GLU A 172 3.04 4.23 -20.62
CA GLU A 172 4.01 3.71 -19.66
C GLU A 172 3.43 2.52 -18.88
N THR A 173 4.28 1.66 -18.34
CA THR A 173 3.87 0.47 -17.59
C THR A 173 4.77 0.27 -16.37
N LEU A 174 4.15 -0.02 -15.23
CA LEU A 174 4.79 -0.61 -14.05
C LEU A 174 4.44 -2.10 -14.04
N ASP A 175 5.45 -2.97 -14.03
CA ASP A 175 5.28 -4.43 -14.08
C ASP A 175 6.26 -5.12 -13.14
N SER A 176 5.74 -5.86 -12.16
CA SER A 176 6.56 -6.55 -11.17
C SER A 176 7.23 -7.82 -11.68
N SER A 177 6.83 -8.32 -12.85
CA SER A 177 7.49 -9.46 -13.51
C SER A 177 8.84 -9.06 -14.12
N GLU A 178 9.03 -7.77 -14.40
CA GLU A 178 10.34 -7.24 -14.77
C GLU A 178 11.27 -7.24 -13.55
N LYS A 179 12.47 -7.77 -13.71
CA LYS A 179 13.42 -7.94 -12.58
C LYS A 179 14.00 -6.64 -12.02
N ASN A 180 13.55 -5.49 -12.47
CA ASN A 180 13.95 -4.20 -11.93
C ASN A 180 13.36 -4.04 -10.52
N LEU A 181 14.24 -3.90 -9.54
CA LEU A 181 13.87 -3.84 -8.13
C LEU A 181 12.96 -2.66 -7.78
N ASN A 182 13.08 -1.54 -8.52
CA ASN A 182 12.23 -0.37 -8.36
C ASN A 182 11.99 0.26 -9.73
N ALA A 183 10.75 0.55 -10.03
CA ALA A 183 10.36 1.19 -11.28
C ALA A 183 9.60 2.49 -11.00
N ARG A 184 9.85 3.50 -11.82
CA ARG A 184 9.18 4.80 -11.78
C ARG A 184 8.68 5.20 -13.16
N THR A 185 7.47 5.72 -13.21
CA THR A 185 6.82 6.30 -14.39
C THR A 185 6.32 7.70 -14.05
N SER A 186 5.76 8.39 -15.02
CA SER A 186 5.11 9.69 -14.81
C SER A 186 3.92 9.61 -13.86
N PHE A 187 3.26 8.44 -13.76
CA PHE A 187 2.04 8.22 -13.01
C PHE A 187 2.22 7.49 -11.67
N GLY A 188 3.41 6.96 -11.37
CA GLY A 188 3.62 6.27 -10.10
C GLY A 188 4.93 5.52 -9.99
N THR A 189 5.03 4.72 -8.93
CA THR A 189 6.19 3.91 -8.58
C THR A 189 5.78 2.49 -8.22
N LEU A 190 6.67 1.53 -8.49
CA LEU A 190 6.59 0.15 -8.02
C LEU A 190 7.87 -0.18 -7.27
N THR A 191 7.73 -0.61 -6.03
CA THR A 191 8.83 -1.02 -5.16
C THR A 191 8.56 -2.39 -4.56
N PHE A 192 9.58 -2.99 -3.96
CA PHE A 192 9.48 -4.31 -3.34
C PHE A 192 9.94 -4.24 -1.90
N GLU A 193 9.19 -4.91 -1.01
CA GLU A 193 9.54 -5.11 0.39
C GLU A 193 9.71 -6.61 0.66
N GLU A 194 10.53 -6.96 1.65
CA GLU A 194 10.65 -8.34 2.10
C GLU A 194 9.33 -8.81 2.73
N ASN A 195 8.96 -10.05 2.45
CA ASN A 195 7.78 -10.64 3.07
C ASN A 195 8.15 -11.40 4.34
N SER A 196 7.46 -11.11 5.45
CA SER A 196 7.64 -11.81 6.72
C SER A 196 7.10 -13.25 6.71
N GLU A 197 6.21 -13.58 5.76
CA GLU A 197 5.64 -14.91 5.61
C GLU A 197 6.43 -15.70 4.58
N LYS A 198 7.18 -16.73 5.01
CA LYS A 198 7.92 -17.61 4.09
C LYS A 198 6.95 -18.41 3.23
N LEU A 199 7.05 -18.28 1.92
CA LEU A 199 6.35 -19.08 0.93
C LEU A 199 7.22 -20.25 0.43
N GLU A 200 6.66 -21.09 -0.43
CA GLU A 200 7.38 -22.24 -1.01
C GLU A 200 8.67 -21.80 -1.74
N ALA A 201 9.72 -22.58 -1.57
CA ALA A 201 11.04 -22.32 -2.16
C ALA A 201 10.95 -22.13 -3.70
N GLY A 202 11.42 -21.01 -4.20
CA GLY A 202 11.50 -20.68 -5.63
C GLY A 202 10.40 -19.78 -6.17
N THR A 203 9.49 -19.28 -5.32
CA THR A 203 8.57 -18.20 -5.66
C THR A 203 9.16 -16.85 -5.25
N ASP A 204 8.96 -15.81 -6.05
CA ASP A 204 9.23 -14.44 -5.62
C ASP A 204 8.16 -14.06 -4.60
N ASP A 205 8.55 -14.01 -3.34
CA ASP A 205 7.69 -13.76 -2.19
C ASP A 205 7.73 -12.32 -1.70
N ARG A 206 8.47 -11.43 -2.39
CA ARG A 206 8.52 -10.01 -2.05
C ARG A 206 7.17 -9.36 -2.18
N VAL A 207 6.87 -8.49 -1.24
CA VAL A 207 5.67 -7.65 -1.27
C VAL A 207 5.84 -6.58 -2.35
N LYS A 208 4.84 -6.43 -3.20
CA LYS A 208 4.79 -5.38 -4.23
C LYS A 208 4.07 -4.17 -3.66
N VAL A 209 4.69 -3.01 -3.75
CA VAL A 209 4.12 -1.74 -3.31
C VAL A 209 4.05 -0.79 -4.49
N LEU A 210 2.83 -0.41 -4.84
CA LEU A 210 2.57 0.60 -5.87
C LEU A 210 2.13 1.90 -5.18
N ARG A 211 2.69 3.02 -5.62
CA ARG A 211 2.20 4.36 -5.31
C ARG A 211 1.80 5.02 -6.62
N LEU A 212 0.49 5.16 -6.84
CA LEU A 212 -0.09 5.69 -8.07
C LEU A 212 -0.61 7.10 -7.81
N LYS A 213 -0.27 8.07 -8.64
CA LYS A 213 -0.72 9.46 -8.44
C LYS A 213 -2.24 9.55 -8.41
N GLU A 214 -2.78 10.21 -7.41
CA GLU A 214 -4.21 10.42 -7.25
C GLU A 214 -4.78 11.31 -8.38
N GLY A 215 -6.06 11.14 -8.68
CA GLY A 215 -6.77 11.93 -9.71
C GLY A 215 -6.93 11.21 -11.04
N THR A 216 -6.46 9.97 -11.13
CA THR A 216 -6.63 9.08 -12.29
C THR A 216 -7.17 7.72 -11.82
N ASP A 217 -8.00 7.09 -12.64
CA ASP A 217 -8.44 5.72 -12.44
C ASP A 217 -7.46 4.78 -13.14
N TYR A 218 -6.95 3.79 -12.41
CA TYR A 218 -6.02 2.80 -12.92
C TYR A 218 -6.64 1.42 -12.93
N ASP A 219 -6.33 0.62 -13.96
CA ASP A 219 -6.65 -0.79 -14.02
C ASP A 219 -5.40 -1.62 -13.70
N LEU A 220 -5.48 -2.41 -12.63
CA LEU A 220 -4.43 -3.31 -12.20
C LEU A 220 -4.76 -4.74 -12.66
N LYS A 221 -3.77 -5.42 -13.21
CA LYS A 221 -3.81 -6.84 -13.54
C LYS A 221 -2.87 -7.59 -12.64
N ILE A 222 -3.38 -8.60 -11.95
CA ILE A 222 -2.63 -9.44 -11.01
C ILE A 222 -2.65 -10.87 -11.52
N VAL A 223 -1.49 -11.48 -11.60
CA VAL A 223 -1.27 -12.82 -12.17
C VAL A 223 -0.60 -13.70 -11.15
N GLY A 224 -1.20 -14.84 -10.83
CA GLY A 224 -0.59 -15.83 -9.94
C GLY A 224 0.70 -16.41 -10.50
N THR A 225 1.77 -16.41 -9.70
CA THR A 225 3.09 -16.96 -10.06
C THR A 225 3.39 -18.28 -9.36
N GLY A 226 2.65 -18.60 -8.30
CA GLY A 226 2.82 -19.80 -7.49
C GLY A 226 1.52 -20.25 -6.85
N HIS A 227 1.65 -21.12 -5.84
CA HIS A 227 0.55 -21.52 -4.96
C HIS A 227 0.74 -20.84 -3.61
N GLY A 228 -0.33 -20.27 -3.06
CA GLY A 228 -0.27 -19.61 -1.77
C GLY A 228 -1.46 -18.73 -1.47
N ILE A 229 -1.23 -17.77 -0.59
CA ILE A 229 -2.25 -16.82 -0.14
C ILE A 229 -1.76 -15.40 -0.49
N MET A 230 -2.64 -14.62 -1.10
CA MET A 230 -2.41 -13.19 -1.33
C MET A 230 -3.17 -12.36 -0.30
N ASN A 231 -2.50 -11.35 0.21
CA ASN A 231 -3.13 -10.23 0.92
C ASN A 231 -2.98 -8.97 0.07
N TYR A 232 -4.09 -8.27 -0.16
CA TYR A 232 -4.14 -7.05 -0.94
C TYR A 232 -4.66 -5.91 -0.07
N THR A 233 -3.97 -4.79 -0.07
CA THR A 233 -4.40 -3.57 0.61
C THR A 233 -4.35 -2.42 -0.38
N ILE A 234 -5.40 -1.61 -0.42
CA ILE A 234 -5.41 -0.32 -1.12
C ILE A 234 -5.76 0.77 -0.11
N GLY A 235 -5.02 1.88 -0.15
CA GLY A 235 -5.18 3.01 0.75
C GLY A 235 -5.19 4.33 0.01
N PHE A 236 -5.87 5.31 0.57
CA PHE A 236 -6.02 6.64 0.01
C PHE A 236 -5.52 7.68 1.01
N MET A 237 -4.75 8.65 0.52
CA MET A 237 -4.22 9.73 1.34
C MET A 237 -5.33 10.71 1.73
N ASP A 238 -5.36 11.07 2.99
CA ASP A 238 -6.19 12.17 3.49
C ASP A 238 -5.56 13.56 3.21
N GLU A 239 -6.17 14.61 3.77
CA GLU A 239 -5.67 15.99 3.62
C GLU A 239 -4.35 16.25 4.36
N ASN A 240 -3.98 15.38 5.31
CA ASN A 240 -2.74 15.48 6.08
C ASN A 240 -1.59 14.72 5.40
N GLY A 241 -1.89 13.89 4.39
CA GLY A 241 -0.94 13.03 3.68
C GLY A 241 -0.74 11.68 4.35
N GLU A 242 -1.68 11.26 5.20
CA GLU A 242 -1.71 9.92 5.79
C GLU A 242 -2.68 9.01 5.04
N TYR A 243 -2.37 7.72 4.99
CA TYR A 243 -3.27 6.72 4.42
C TYR A 243 -4.34 6.34 5.45
N SER A 244 -5.50 6.97 5.38
CA SER A 244 -6.58 6.83 6.36
C SER A 244 -7.72 5.91 5.92
N ASP A 245 -7.95 5.76 4.61
CA ASP A 245 -8.97 4.88 4.02
C ASP A 245 -8.29 3.62 3.49
N LEU A 246 -8.07 2.64 4.38
CA LEU A 246 -7.46 1.37 4.03
C LEU A 246 -8.51 0.29 3.77
N ARG A 247 -8.51 -0.28 2.57
CA ARG A 247 -9.37 -1.39 2.17
C ARG A 247 -8.52 -2.64 2.02
N LYS A 248 -8.87 -3.71 2.72
CA LYS A 248 -8.05 -4.90 2.88
C LYS A 248 -8.77 -6.14 2.37
N PHE A 249 -8.07 -6.95 1.61
CA PHE A 249 -8.53 -8.26 1.15
C PHE A 249 -7.53 -9.30 1.64
N LYS A 250 -7.95 -10.19 2.51
CA LYS A 250 -7.07 -11.18 3.14
C LYS A 250 -7.41 -12.59 2.71
N ASN A 251 -6.38 -13.45 2.75
CA ASN A 251 -6.51 -14.90 2.55
C ASN A 251 -7.05 -15.29 1.16
N ILE A 252 -6.72 -14.53 0.11
CA ILE A 252 -7.11 -14.88 -1.25
C ILE A 252 -6.22 -16.02 -1.75
N LYS A 253 -6.83 -17.15 -2.07
CA LYS A 253 -6.11 -18.31 -2.62
C LYS A 253 -5.58 -18.01 -4.01
N ILE A 254 -4.30 -18.26 -4.22
CA ILE A 254 -3.62 -18.03 -5.50
C ILE A 254 -3.06 -19.34 -6.04
N THR A 255 -3.20 -19.51 -7.32
CA THR A 255 -2.54 -20.54 -8.14
C THR A 255 -1.88 -19.88 -9.34
N ARG A 256 -1.07 -20.61 -10.09
CA ARG A 256 -0.47 -20.11 -11.36
C ARG A 256 -1.50 -19.76 -12.43
N LYS A 257 -2.73 -20.25 -12.30
CA LYS A 257 -3.82 -19.97 -13.23
C LYS A 257 -4.61 -18.71 -12.84
N THR A 258 -4.56 -18.32 -11.58
CA THR A 258 -5.34 -17.21 -11.04
C THR A 258 -5.01 -15.90 -11.77
N ARG A 259 -6.06 -15.21 -12.19
CA ARG A 259 -6.01 -13.86 -12.77
C ARG A 259 -6.97 -12.97 -12.01
N ILE A 260 -6.52 -11.77 -11.67
CA ILE A 260 -7.34 -10.82 -10.93
C ILE A 260 -7.25 -9.47 -11.63
N ASP A 261 -8.41 -8.90 -11.91
CA ASP A 261 -8.54 -7.52 -12.38
C ASP A 261 -9.16 -6.67 -11.29
N THR A 262 -8.56 -5.50 -11.03
CA THR A 262 -9.06 -4.54 -10.03
C THR A 262 -8.72 -3.12 -10.43
N GLY A 263 -9.55 -2.17 -9.97
CA GLY A 263 -9.30 -0.75 -10.15
C GLY A 263 -8.56 -0.16 -8.94
N ALA A 264 -7.76 0.87 -9.19
CA ALA A 264 -7.26 1.77 -8.17
C ALA A 264 -7.72 3.19 -8.51
N SER A 265 -8.69 3.68 -7.77
CA SER A 265 -9.26 5.02 -7.90
C SER A 265 -9.85 5.47 -6.57
N ASN A 266 -10.15 6.76 -6.44
CA ASN A 266 -10.83 7.32 -5.27
C ASN A 266 -12.33 6.99 -5.22
N SER A 267 -12.80 6.05 -6.04
CA SER A 267 -14.19 5.62 -6.02
C SER A 267 -14.53 4.89 -4.70
N ASP A 268 -15.80 4.94 -4.32
CA ASP A 268 -16.32 4.41 -3.04
C ASP A 268 -16.17 2.90 -2.84
N SER A 269 -15.67 2.15 -3.83
CA SER A 269 -15.52 0.71 -3.71
C SER A 269 -14.34 0.17 -4.51
N SER A 270 -13.49 -0.58 -3.83
CA SER A 270 -12.51 -1.44 -4.49
C SER A 270 -13.13 -2.82 -4.72
N ILE A 271 -13.01 -3.35 -5.92
CA ILE A 271 -13.54 -4.67 -6.28
C ILE A 271 -12.41 -5.49 -6.89
N LEU A 272 -12.16 -6.68 -6.33
CA LEU A 272 -11.33 -7.69 -6.95
C LEU A 272 -12.20 -8.63 -7.78
N ASN A 273 -11.97 -8.71 -9.08
CA ASN A 273 -12.59 -9.67 -9.96
C ASN A 273 -11.61 -10.83 -10.19
N ILE A 274 -11.91 -12.01 -9.67
CA ILE A 274 -11.00 -13.15 -9.60
C ILE A 274 -11.48 -14.24 -10.55
N ASP A 275 -10.61 -14.63 -11.48
CA ASP A 275 -10.67 -15.82 -12.30
C ASP A 275 -9.69 -16.82 -11.68
N GLU A 276 -10.21 -17.88 -11.03
CA GLU A 276 -9.40 -18.83 -10.27
C GLU A 276 -8.70 -19.85 -11.16
N ASP A 277 -9.33 -20.25 -12.26
CA ASP A 277 -8.86 -21.35 -13.12
C ASP A 277 -8.25 -20.91 -14.46
N GLY A 278 -8.32 -19.61 -14.77
CA GLY A 278 -7.73 -18.98 -15.95
C GLY A 278 -8.55 -19.22 -17.22
N ASP A 279 -9.87 -19.42 -17.12
CA ASP A 279 -10.77 -19.61 -18.25
C ASP A 279 -11.25 -18.29 -18.88
N GLY A 280 -10.90 -17.15 -18.29
CA GLY A 280 -11.28 -15.81 -18.73
C GLY A 280 -12.61 -15.32 -18.18
N LYS A 281 -13.22 -16.04 -17.23
CA LYS A 281 -14.42 -15.63 -16.53
C LYS A 281 -14.15 -15.46 -15.04
N TYR A 282 -14.78 -14.46 -14.45
CA TYR A 282 -14.63 -14.24 -13.01
C TYR A 282 -15.51 -15.21 -12.22
N ASP A 283 -14.86 -16.03 -11.39
CA ASP A 283 -15.49 -16.97 -10.47
C ASP A 283 -15.96 -16.27 -9.18
N ILE A 284 -15.13 -15.34 -8.68
CA ILE A 284 -15.34 -14.64 -7.42
C ILE A 284 -15.21 -13.12 -7.63
N ARG A 285 -16.06 -12.38 -6.95
CA ARG A 285 -15.96 -10.93 -6.86
C ARG A 285 -15.97 -10.53 -5.39
N LEU A 286 -14.93 -9.85 -4.95
CA LEU A 286 -14.80 -9.35 -3.59
C LEU A 286 -14.92 -7.83 -3.60
N LYS A 287 -15.66 -7.28 -2.64
CA LYS A 287 -15.76 -5.85 -2.37
C LYS A 287 -15.26 -5.57 -0.98
N ALA A 288 -14.48 -4.52 -0.79
CA ALA A 288 -14.13 -3.99 0.52
C ALA A 288 -14.67 -2.57 0.67
N GLU A 289 -15.09 -2.25 1.88
CA GLU A 289 -15.43 -0.89 2.29
C GLU A 289 -14.24 -0.25 3.02
N ALA A 290 -14.29 1.06 3.21
CA ALA A 290 -13.29 1.81 3.94
C ALA A 290 -12.99 1.17 5.30
N ASN A 291 -11.71 0.98 5.62
CA ASN A 291 -11.21 0.33 6.84
C ASN A 291 -11.76 -1.07 7.12
N GLY A 292 -12.28 -1.76 6.08
CA GLY A 292 -12.89 -3.09 6.15
C GLY A 292 -12.10 -4.17 5.45
N TYR A 293 -12.63 -5.39 5.51
CA TYR A 293 -12.13 -6.56 4.79
C TYR A 293 -13.00 -6.85 3.57
N GLY A 294 -12.44 -7.56 2.57
CA GLY A 294 -13.18 -7.97 1.40
C GLY A 294 -14.31 -8.96 1.75
N GLU A 295 -15.51 -8.68 1.24
CA GLU A 295 -16.66 -9.55 1.31
C GLU A 295 -17.03 -10.02 -0.10
N GLU A 296 -17.45 -11.28 -0.22
CA GLU A 296 -17.87 -11.83 -1.51
C GLU A 296 -19.18 -11.18 -1.97
N ILE A 297 -19.16 -10.59 -3.17
CA ILE A 297 -20.36 -10.14 -3.82
C ILE A 297 -21.02 -11.36 -4.47
N THR A 298 -21.88 -12.03 -3.76
CA THR A 298 -22.76 -13.03 -4.37
C THR A 298 -23.65 -12.31 -5.37
N THR A 299 -23.43 -12.54 -6.66
CA THR A 299 -24.45 -12.28 -7.67
C THR A 299 -25.61 -13.21 -7.34
N SER A 300 -26.55 -12.68 -6.57
CA SER A 300 -27.76 -13.42 -6.25
C SER A 300 -28.41 -13.81 -7.56
N ASN A 301 -28.36 -15.10 -7.92
CA ASN A 301 -29.06 -15.68 -9.05
C ASN A 301 -30.59 -15.59 -8.90
N TRP A 302 -31.10 -14.83 -7.92
CA TRP A 302 -32.52 -14.66 -7.70
C TRP A 302 -33.24 -14.10 -8.94
N ILE A 303 -32.57 -13.26 -9.74
CA ILE A 303 -33.10 -12.76 -11.01
C ILE A 303 -33.34 -13.92 -11.99
N ILE A 304 -32.42 -14.90 -12.05
CA ILE A 304 -32.59 -16.10 -12.87
C ILE A 304 -33.77 -16.94 -12.35
N TYR A 305 -33.89 -17.08 -11.02
CA TYR A 305 -35.02 -17.81 -10.44
C TYR A 305 -36.35 -17.07 -10.60
N VAL A 306 -36.35 -15.73 -10.56
CA VAL A 306 -37.52 -14.91 -10.84
C VAL A 306 -37.93 -15.03 -12.30
N ILE A 307 -36.98 -15.02 -13.25
CA ILE A 307 -37.25 -15.22 -14.69
C ILE A 307 -37.78 -16.63 -14.91
N ILE A 308 -37.15 -17.67 -14.35
CA ILE A 308 -37.64 -19.07 -14.46
C ILE A 308 -39.03 -19.20 -13.85
N GLY A 309 -39.29 -18.60 -12.69
CA GLY A 309 -40.59 -18.57 -12.04
C GLY A 309 -41.65 -17.87 -12.88
N ALA A 310 -41.31 -16.70 -13.46
CA ALA A 310 -42.24 -15.97 -14.34
C ALA A 310 -42.58 -16.74 -15.61
N VAL A 311 -41.58 -17.39 -16.26
CA VAL A 311 -41.79 -18.24 -17.43
C VAL A 311 -42.65 -19.45 -17.08
N ALA A 312 -42.41 -20.09 -15.92
CA ALA A 312 -43.26 -21.21 -15.45
C ALA A 312 -44.70 -20.77 -15.18
N PHE A 313 -44.93 -19.58 -14.64
CA PHE A 313 -46.24 -19.01 -14.38
C PHE A 313 -47.02 -18.77 -15.68
N VAL A 314 -46.36 -18.15 -16.69
CA VAL A 314 -46.93 -17.91 -18.02
C VAL A 314 -47.28 -19.24 -18.71
N MET A 315 -46.44 -20.27 -18.59
CA MET A 315 -46.69 -21.60 -19.14
C MET A 315 -47.91 -22.27 -18.48
N LEU A 316 -48.07 -22.10 -17.17
CA LEU A 316 -49.26 -22.63 -16.46
C LEU A 316 -50.55 -21.92 -16.89
N ASP A 317 -50.52 -20.62 -17.12
CA ASP A 317 -51.65 -19.86 -17.64
C ASP A 317 -52.03 -20.30 -19.06
N ILE A 318 -51.04 -20.49 -19.93
CA ILE A 318 -51.28 -21.03 -21.30
C ILE A 318 -51.93 -22.42 -21.23
N ILE A 319 -51.41 -23.30 -20.36
CA ILE A 319 -51.97 -24.64 -20.16
C ILE A 319 -53.43 -24.57 -19.67
N ALA A 320 -53.70 -23.68 -18.68
CA ALA A 320 -55.03 -23.46 -18.16
C ALA A 320 -56.01 -22.97 -19.24
N ILE A 321 -55.57 -22.02 -20.08
CA ILE A 321 -56.37 -21.50 -21.20
C ILE A 321 -56.63 -22.59 -22.22
N VAL A 322 -55.64 -23.43 -22.56
CA VAL A 322 -55.80 -24.56 -23.50
C VAL A 322 -56.78 -25.59 -22.93
N ILE A 323 -56.69 -25.91 -21.65
CA ILE A 323 -57.63 -26.83 -20.99
C ILE A 323 -59.05 -26.26 -20.98
N TYR A 324 -59.18 -24.97 -20.66
CA TYR A 324 -60.48 -24.28 -20.63
C TYR A 324 -61.11 -24.24 -22.02
N THR A 325 -60.38 -23.91 -23.06
CA THR A 325 -60.86 -23.88 -24.44
C THR A 325 -61.25 -25.26 -24.94
N LYS A 326 -60.47 -26.33 -24.60
CA LYS A 326 -60.85 -27.73 -24.92
C LYS A 326 -62.10 -28.17 -24.16
N LYS A 327 -62.28 -27.78 -22.90
CA LYS A 327 -63.54 -28.06 -22.13
C LYS A 327 -64.73 -27.34 -22.72
N LYS A 328 -64.58 -26.10 -23.20
CA LYS A 328 -65.69 -25.34 -23.84
C LYS A 328 -66.07 -25.92 -25.19
N LYS A 329 -65.12 -26.43 -26.00
CA LYS A 329 -65.42 -27.13 -27.23
C LYS A 329 -66.14 -28.47 -27.03
N ARG A 330 -65.88 -29.16 -25.90
CA ARG A 330 -66.60 -30.44 -25.55
C ARG A 330 -68.00 -30.26 -24.95
N LYS A 331 -68.33 -29.02 -24.50
CA LYS A 331 -69.68 -28.71 -23.96
C LYS A 331 -70.60 -28.03 -25.00
N GLY A 332 -70.13 -27.79 -26.22
CA GLY A 332 -70.87 -27.14 -27.28
C GLY A 332 -71.25 -28.08 -28.44
N GLU A 333 -71.11 -29.41 -28.23
CA GLU A 333 -71.69 -30.43 -29.03
C GLU A 333 -72.92 -31.00 -28.35
#